data_e5a554abb1636d6bb5b30b6b4531aaea
#
_entry.id   e5a554abb1636d6bb5b30b6b4531aaea
#
_cell.length_a   1.000
_cell.length_b   1.000
_cell.length_c   1.000
_cell.angle_alpha   90.00
_cell.angle_beta   90.00
_cell.angle_gamma   90.00
#
_symmetry.space_group_name_H-M   'P 1'
#
loop_
_entity.id
_entity.type
_entity.pdbx_description
1 polymer ?
#
loop_
_entity_poly.entity_id
_entity_poly.type
_entity_poly.pdbx_seq_one_letter_code
_entity_poly.pdbx_strand_id
1 'polypeptide(L)'
;MPSHSIARSNLVEAAFPDTVSIGVPLQLLSNRPDVRQAEMELAQAFYTTNAARAAFYPHITLSGTLGWTNNGGGIITNPGQWLLNAIGSLTQPLFNRGANIANLKTAQIRQEEAKLLFQHSLLNAGKEVNDALTAWQTAKSQLEINARQVETLCDAVRKTESLMRHSNITYLEVLTAQQSLLEAEVQQLQTRFERIQSVI
;
A
#
# COMPACT_ATOMS: atom_id res chain seq x y z
N MET A 1 1.86 -21.13 14.99
CA MET A 1 2.40 -21.19 13.62
C MET A 1 3.52 -22.22 13.61
N PRO A 2 3.54 -23.21 12.71
CA PRO A 2 4.65 -24.15 12.65
C PRO A 2 5.92 -23.41 12.27
N SER A 3 6.98 -23.59 13.03
CA SER A 3 8.30 -23.07 12.73
C SER A 3 8.87 -23.81 11.52
N HIS A 4 8.56 -23.34 10.31
CA HIS A 4 9.30 -23.80 9.15
C HIS A 4 10.75 -23.37 9.33
N SER A 5 11.67 -24.31 9.18
CA SER A 5 13.09 -24.04 9.18
C SER A 5 13.38 -22.97 8.12
N ILE A 6 13.82 -21.81 8.55
CA ILE A 6 14.23 -20.73 7.64
C ILE A 6 15.45 -21.25 6.88
N ALA A 7 15.30 -21.50 5.58
CA ALA A 7 16.41 -21.84 4.72
C ALA A 7 17.36 -20.62 4.65
N ARG A 8 18.54 -20.77 5.25
CA ARG A 8 19.57 -19.73 5.21
C ARG A 8 20.41 -19.96 3.96
N SER A 9 20.32 -19.06 2.99
CA SER A 9 21.21 -19.03 1.85
C SER A 9 22.36 -18.03 2.08
N ASN A 10 23.49 -18.28 1.45
CA ASN A 10 24.61 -17.34 1.50
C ASN A 10 24.27 -16.11 0.64
N LEU A 11 24.29 -14.91 1.24
CA LEU A 11 23.97 -13.65 0.57
C LEU A 11 24.91 -13.38 -0.62
N VAL A 12 26.14 -13.90 -0.56
CA VAL A 12 27.14 -13.73 -1.62
C VAL A 12 26.80 -14.54 -2.88
N GLU A 13 26.12 -15.67 -2.73
CA GLU A 13 25.76 -16.59 -3.83
C GLU A 13 24.34 -16.37 -4.37
N ALA A 14 23.54 -15.52 -3.71
CA ALA A 14 22.18 -15.24 -4.14
C ALA A 14 22.18 -14.51 -5.50
N ALA A 15 21.67 -15.18 -6.53
CA ALA A 15 21.47 -14.60 -7.84
C ALA A 15 20.18 -13.77 -7.87
N PHE A 16 20.30 -12.48 -8.11
CA PHE A 16 19.16 -11.57 -8.28
C PHE A 16 19.10 -11.06 -9.72
N PRO A 17 17.91 -10.71 -10.23
CA PRO A 17 17.80 -10.21 -11.59
C PRO A 17 18.62 -8.95 -11.80
N ASP A 18 19.46 -8.95 -12.82
CA ASP A 18 20.35 -7.83 -13.17
C ASP A 18 19.63 -6.69 -13.88
N THR A 19 18.39 -6.91 -14.30
CA THR A 19 17.56 -5.93 -15.00
C THR A 19 16.18 -5.90 -14.39
N VAL A 20 15.81 -4.73 -13.86
CA VAL A 20 14.43 -4.41 -13.52
C VAL A 20 13.87 -3.59 -14.68
N SER A 21 12.73 -4.02 -15.24
CA SER A 21 12.10 -3.29 -16.35
C SER A 21 11.69 -1.89 -15.89
N ILE A 22 12.24 -0.89 -16.57
CA ILE A 22 11.91 0.52 -16.30
C ILE A 22 10.52 0.79 -16.86
N GLY A 23 9.60 1.13 -15.97
CA GLY A 23 8.23 1.49 -16.31
C GLY A 23 7.23 0.64 -15.53
N VAL A 24 6.56 1.27 -14.57
CA VAL A 24 5.43 0.62 -13.90
C VAL A 24 4.19 0.91 -14.72
N PRO A 25 3.58 -0.08 -15.37
CA PRO A 25 2.30 0.12 -16.03
C PRO A 25 1.29 0.65 -15.01
N LEU A 26 0.50 1.66 -15.39
CA LEU A 26 -0.60 2.18 -14.56
C LEU A 26 -1.49 1.07 -13.99
N GLN A 27 -1.60 -0.05 -14.71
CA GLN A 27 -2.31 -1.25 -14.27
C GLN A 27 -1.71 -1.91 -13.01
N LEU A 28 -0.41 -1.83 -12.78
CA LEU A 28 0.21 -2.33 -11.56
C LEU A 28 -0.05 -1.41 -10.37
N LEU A 29 -0.07 -0.09 -10.61
CA LEU A 29 -0.45 0.89 -9.59
C LEU A 29 -1.90 0.71 -9.15
N SER A 30 -2.82 0.42 -10.08
CA SER A 30 -4.24 0.18 -9.76
C SER A 30 -4.50 -1.11 -8.96
N ASN A 31 -3.56 -2.06 -8.96
CA ASN A 31 -3.65 -3.28 -8.17
C ASN A 31 -3.14 -3.11 -6.72
N ARG A 32 -2.51 -1.99 -6.41
CA ARG A 32 -2.07 -1.70 -5.03
C ARG A 32 -3.28 -1.52 -4.12
N PRO A 33 -3.27 -2.13 -2.91
CA PRO A 33 -4.41 -2.07 -2.00
C PRO A 33 -4.71 -0.66 -1.49
N ASP A 34 -3.69 0.18 -1.28
CA ASP A 34 -3.81 1.57 -0.86
C ASP A 34 -4.48 2.46 -1.93
N VAL A 35 -4.08 2.31 -3.19
CA VAL A 35 -4.69 3.02 -4.33
C VAL A 35 -6.13 2.56 -4.53
N ARG A 36 -6.37 1.25 -4.44
CA ARG A 36 -7.72 0.69 -4.57
C ARG A 36 -8.64 1.10 -3.42
N GLN A 37 -8.10 1.22 -2.22
CA GLN A 37 -8.87 1.76 -1.09
C GLN A 37 -9.30 3.20 -1.36
N ALA A 38 -8.39 4.08 -1.77
CA ALA A 38 -8.71 5.47 -2.09
C ALA A 38 -9.70 5.59 -3.25
N GLU A 39 -9.65 4.70 -4.25
CA GLU A 39 -10.63 4.61 -5.33
C GLU A 39 -12.03 4.26 -4.79
N MET A 40 -12.13 3.29 -3.89
CA MET A 40 -13.41 2.90 -3.28
C MET A 40 -13.97 4.00 -2.38
N GLU A 41 -13.14 4.74 -1.66
CA GLU A 41 -13.55 5.91 -0.87
C GLU A 41 -14.09 7.02 -1.78
N LEU A 42 -13.48 7.26 -2.93
CA LEU A 42 -14.00 8.19 -3.94
C LEU A 42 -15.35 7.72 -4.48
N ALA A 43 -15.49 6.43 -4.80
CA ALA A 43 -16.74 5.86 -5.26
C ALA A 43 -17.85 6.00 -4.19
N GLN A 44 -17.53 5.75 -2.91
CA GLN A 44 -18.45 5.96 -1.80
C GLN A 44 -18.90 7.41 -1.69
N ALA A 45 -17.99 8.37 -1.78
CA ALA A 45 -18.29 9.79 -1.73
C ALA A 45 -19.18 10.21 -2.91
N PHE A 46 -18.96 9.66 -4.11
CA PHE A 46 -19.80 9.87 -5.28
C PHE A 46 -21.23 9.37 -5.05
N TYR A 47 -21.41 8.15 -4.55
CA TYR A 47 -22.74 7.62 -4.25
C TYR A 47 -23.43 8.37 -3.11
N THR A 48 -22.68 8.84 -2.11
CA THR A 48 -23.19 9.69 -1.03
C THR A 48 -23.71 11.03 -1.58
N THR A 49 -23.01 11.63 -2.52
CA THR A 49 -23.45 12.86 -3.19
C THR A 49 -24.73 12.61 -4.00
N ASN A 50 -24.86 11.47 -4.67
CA ASN A 50 -26.07 11.11 -5.40
C ASN A 50 -27.24 10.85 -4.44
N ALA A 51 -27.02 10.22 -3.29
CA ALA A 51 -28.02 10.06 -2.25
C ALA A 51 -28.50 11.42 -1.69
N ALA A 52 -27.57 12.37 -1.48
CA ALA A 52 -27.94 13.72 -1.06
C ALA A 52 -28.74 14.48 -2.13
N ARG A 53 -28.47 14.24 -3.42
CA ARG A 53 -29.32 14.76 -4.53
C ARG A 53 -30.70 14.10 -4.54
N ALA A 54 -30.78 12.79 -4.27
CA ALA A 54 -32.05 12.07 -4.25
C ALA A 54 -33.00 12.59 -3.16
N ALA A 55 -32.48 13.22 -2.10
CA ALA A 55 -33.31 13.83 -1.05
C ALA A 55 -34.15 15.04 -1.54
N PHE A 56 -33.88 15.56 -2.73
CA PHE A 56 -34.73 16.60 -3.36
C PHE A 56 -35.90 16.04 -4.16
N TYR A 57 -35.92 14.74 -4.42
CA TYR A 57 -37.00 14.09 -5.15
C TYR A 57 -38.00 13.49 -4.17
N PRO A 58 -39.30 13.34 -4.58
CA PRO A 58 -40.29 12.67 -3.76
C PRO A 58 -39.91 11.20 -3.56
N HIS A 59 -40.03 10.71 -2.34
CA HIS A 59 -39.85 9.30 -2.04
C HIS A 59 -41.19 8.61 -1.81
N ILE A 60 -41.30 7.41 -2.34
CA ILE A 60 -42.46 6.54 -2.20
C ILE A 60 -42.10 5.50 -1.16
N THR A 61 -42.89 5.48 -0.07
CA THR A 61 -42.83 4.41 0.93
C THR A 61 -44.01 3.50 0.76
N LEU A 62 -43.75 2.20 0.65
CA LEU A 62 -44.75 1.15 0.64
C LEU A 62 -44.62 0.37 1.94
N SER A 63 -45.68 0.39 2.75
CA SER A 63 -45.78 -0.39 3.98
C SER A 63 -46.93 -1.39 3.88
N GLY A 64 -46.66 -2.62 4.31
CA GLY A 64 -47.66 -3.68 4.35
C GLY A 64 -47.65 -4.40 5.69
N THR A 65 -48.80 -4.67 6.23
CA THR A 65 -48.97 -5.50 7.43
C THR A 65 -49.85 -6.68 7.11
N LEU A 66 -49.37 -7.87 7.45
CA LEU A 66 -50.13 -9.10 7.41
C LEU A 66 -50.41 -9.52 8.85
N GLY A 67 -51.68 -9.64 9.21
CA GLY A 67 -52.08 -10.05 10.54
C GLY A 67 -53.21 -11.08 10.47
N TRP A 68 -53.35 -11.83 11.54
CA TRP A 68 -54.50 -12.71 11.75
C TRP A 68 -55.18 -12.30 13.05
N THR A 69 -56.52 -12.07 12.95
CA THR A 69 -57.35 -11.76 14.11
C THR A 69 -58.34 -12.88 14.35
N ASN A 70 -58.47 -13.29 15.61
CA ASN A 70 -59.47 -14.22 16.06
C ASN A 70 -60.35 -13.53 17.13
N ASN A 71 -61.60 -13.24 16.78
CA ASN A 71 -62.52 -12.52 17.65
C ASN A 71 -63.11 -13.45 18.75
N GLY A 72 -62.24 -14.02 19.60
CA GLY A 72 -62.65 -14.65 20.85
C GLY A 72 -63.38 -16.05 20.75
N GLY A 73 -63.35 -16.64 19.56
CA GLY A 73 -63.77 -18.03 19.34
C GLY A 73 -62.63 -19.00 19.19
N GLY A 74 -62.71 -20.24 19.61
CA GLY A 74 -61.72 -21.27 19.33
C GLY A 74 -61.61 -21.51 17.82
N ILE A 75 -60.45 -22.08 17.39
CA ILE A 75 -60.13 -22.35 15.99
C ILE A 75 -61.16 -23.14 15.23
N ILE A 76 -61.95 -23.96 15.96
CA ILE A 76 -63.01 -24.83 15.42
C ILE A 76 -64.31 -24.06 15.18
N THR A 77 -64.57 -23.04 15.98
CA THR A 77 -65.91 -22.28 15.94
C THR A 77 -65.76 -20.94 15.22
N ASN A 78 -64.57 -20.39 15.15
CA ASN A 78 -64.29 -19.15 14.44
C ASN A 78 -62.84 -19.19 13.85
N PRO A 79 -62.69 -19.54 12.57
CA PRO A 79 -61.35 -19.71 11.94
C PRO A 79 -60.53 -18.44 11.85
N GLY A 80 -61.06 -17.30 12.33
CA GLY A 80 -60.35 -16.02 12.24
C GLY A 80 -60.35 -15.44 10.83
N GLN A 81 -59.87 -14.20 10.70
CA GLN A 81 -59.76 -13.51 9.43
C GLN A 81 -58.34 -13.02 9.20
N TRP A 82 -57.87 -13.19 7.98
CA TRP A 82 -56.62 -12.60 7.52
C TRP A 82 -56.85 -11.13 7.23
N LEU A 83 -56.02 -10.29 7.86
CA LEU A 83 -55.96 -8.86 7.56
C LEU A 83 -54.73 -8.59 6.73
N LEU A 84 -54.92 -8.17 5.51
CA LEU A 84 -53.89 -7.65 4.65
C LEU A 84 -54.13 -6.15 4.51
N ASN A 85 -53.17 -5.37 4.98
CA ASN A 85 -53.17 -3.92 4.83
C ASN A 85 -51.91 -3.48 4.07
N ALA A 86 -52.11 -2.74 2.97
CA ALA A 86 -51.04 -2.18 2.18
C ALA A 86 -51.27 -0.68 2.01
N ILE A 87 -50.33 0.13 2.42
CA ILE A 87 -50.38 1.59 2.33
C ILE A 87 -49.21 2.08 1.54
N GLY A 88 -49.47 2.84 0.46
CA GLY A 88 -48.47 3.60 -0.27
C GLY A 88 -48.56 5.07 0.12
N SER A 89 -47.45 5.66 0.50
CA SER A 89 -47.36 7.10 0.76
C SER A 89 -46.28 7.76 -0.08
N LEU A 90 -46.60 8.94 -0.64
CA LEU A 90 -45.66 9.80 -1.37
C LEU A 90 -45.33 11.00 -0.49
N THR A 91 -44.09 11.19 -0.16
CA THR A 91 -43.63 12.28 0.69
C THR A 91 -42.54 13.09 -0.01
N GLN A 92 -42.71 14.40 -0.06
CA GLN A 92 -41.67 15.32 -0.58
C GLN A 92 -41.48 16.49 0.40
N PRO A 93 -40.29 16.64 0.99
CA PRO A 93 -40.02 17.77 1.88
C PRO A 93 -39.75 19.03 1.05
N LEU A 94 -40.72 19.96 1.00
CA LEU A 94 -40.63 21.24 0.31
C LEU A 94 -39.82 22.28 1.11
N PHE A 95 -39.94 22.25 2.44
CA PHE A 95 -39.25 23.18 3.34
C PHE A 95 -38.55 22.44 4.48
N ASN A 96 -37.24 22.35 4.43
CA ASN A 96 -36.41 21.71 5.45
C ASN A 96 -35.30 22.65 5.97
N ARG A 97 -35.63 23.91 6.24
CA ARG A 97 -34.69 24.92 6.80
C ARG A 97 -33.32 24.94 6.10
N GLY A 98 -33.24 24.64 4.82
CA GLY A 98 -31.99 24.57 4.06
C GLY A 98 -31.11 23.34 4.34
N ALA A 99 -31.56 22.38 5.17
CA ALA A 99 -30.76 21.21 5.53
C ALA A 99 -30.37 20.37 4.32
N ASN A 100 -31.26 20.15 3.37
CA ASN A 100 -30.95 19.38 2.16
C ASN A 100 -29.88 20.08 1.29
N ILE A 101 -29.93 21.43 1.21
CA ILE A 101 -28.91 22.20 0.48
C ILE A 101 -27.55 22.12 1.19
N ALA A 102 -27.54 22.23 2.52
CA ALA A 102 -26.32 22.11 3.31
C ALA A 102 -25.71 20.69 3.19
N ASN A 103 -26.56 19.67 3.29
CA ASN A 103 -26.13 18.28 3.14
C ASN A 103 -25.56 18.00 1.75
N LEU A 104 -26.18 18.51 0.68
CA LEU A 104 -25.68 18.35 -0.67
C LEU A 104 -24.32 19.06 -0.86
N LYS A 105 -24.18 20.28 -0.36
CA LYS A 105 -22.90 21.00 -0.42
C LYS A 105 -21.80 20.26 0.36
N THR A 106 -22.12 19.78 1.54
CA THR A 106 -21.17 18.98 2.34
C THR A 106 -20.76 17.70 1.62
N ALA A 107 -21.71 16.99 1.01
CA ALA A 107 -21.41 15.80 0.23
C ALA A 107 -20.52 16.09 -0.99
N GLN A 108 -20.78 17.20 -1.71
CA GLN A 108 -19.96 17.64 -2.84
C GLN A 108 -18.53 17.97 -2.42
N ILE A 109 -18.34 18.68 -1.29
CA ILE A 109 -17.01 19.00 -0.76
C ILE A 109 -16.27 17.71 -0.37
N ARG A 110 -16.94 16.77 0.29
CA ARG A 110 -16.34 15.47 0.63
C ARG A 110 -15.97 14.65 -0.61
N GLN A 111 -16.75 14.75 -1.67
CA GLN A 111 -16.41 14.10 -2.93
C GLN A 111 -15.15 14.71 -3.57
N GLU A 112 -15.00 16.04 -3.52
CA GLU A 112 -13.78 16.69 -4.02
C GLU A 112 -12.56 16.37 -3.15
N GLU A 113 -12.73 16.33 -1.83
CA GLU A 113 -11.70 15.86 -0.89
C GLU A 113 -11.26 14.42 -1.22
N ALA A 114 -12.20 13.50 -1.37
CA ALA A 114 -11.88 12.11 -1.73
C ALA A 114 -11.17 11.99 -3.09
N LYS A 115 -11.50 12.84 -4.05
CA LYS A 115 -10.81 12.91 -5.35
C LYS A 115 -9.36 13.35 -5.20
N LEU A 116 -9.10 14.38 -4.38
CA LEU A 116 -7.75 14.85 -4.10
C LEU A 116 -6.92 13.79 -3.35
N LEU A 117 -7.54 13.08 -2.40
CA LEU A 117 -6.89 11.97 -1.67
C LEU A 117 -6.54 10.81 -2.62
N PHE A 118 -7.43 10.46 -3.55
CA PHE A 118 -7.14 9.46 -4.57
C PHE A 118 -5.96 9.88 -5.48
N GLN A 119 -5.95 11.14 -5.93
CA GLN A 119 -4.84 11.68 -6.72
C GLN A 119 -3.52 11.64 -5.92
N HIS A 120 -3.57 12.00 -4.65
CA HIS A 120 -2.40 11.96 -3.75
C HIS A 120 -1.88 10.52 -3.59
N SER A 121 -2.76 9.55 -3.35
CA SER A 121 -2.39 8.15 -3.24
C SER A 121 -1.71 7.63 -4.52
N LEU A 122 -2.24 8.00 -5.69
CA LEU A 122 -1.66 7.61 -6.98
C LEU A 122 -0.25 8.22 -7.20
N LEU A 123 -0.08 9.50 -6.87
CA LEU A 123 1.21 10.18 -6.97
C LEU A 123 2.22 9.61 -5.99
N ASN A 124 1.80 9.31 -4.77
CA ASN A 124 2.66 8.72 -3.75
C ASN A 124 3.13 7.31 -4.16
N ALA A 125 2.22 6.50 -4.68
CA ALA A 125 2.57 5.18 -5.20
C ALA A 125 3.57 5.26 -6.36
N GLY A 126 3.40 6.22 -7.28
CA GLY A 126 4.36 6.47 -8.36
C GLY A 126 5.72 6.95 -7.86
N LYS A 127 5.73 7.80 -6.84
CA LYS A 127 6.95 8.27 -6.19
C LYS A 127 7.71 7.11 -5.54
N GLU A 128 7.05 6.27 -4.75
CA GLU A 128 7.67 5.12 -4.08
C GLU A 128 8.37 4.19 -5.06
N VAL A 129 7.73 3.91 -6.19
CA VAL A 129 8.34 3.08 -7.23
C VAL A 129 9.56 3.75 -7.85
N ASN A 130 9.47 5.05 -8.13
CA ASN A 130 10.61 5.79 -8.69
C ASN A 130 11.78 5.86 -7.71
N ASP A 131 11.50 6.07 -6.42
CA ASP A 131 12.51 6.07 -5.37
C ASP A 131 13.20 4.70 -5.25
N ALA A 132 12.42 3.60 -5.28
CA ALA A 132 12.96 2.24 -5.26
C ALA A 132 13.83 1.93 -6.49
N LEU A 133 13.41 2.33 -7.69
CA LEU A 133 14.20 2.17 -8.91
C LEU A 133 15.51 2.97 -8.85
N THR A 134 15.45 4.20 -8.34
CA THR A 134 16.64 5.05 -8.17
C THR A 134 17.61 4.44 -7.15
N ALA A 135 17.09 3.96 -6.02
CA ALA A 135 17.89 3.27 -5.02
C ALA A 135 18.56 2.01 -5.60
N TRP A 136 17.84 1.22 -6.38
CA TRP A 136 18.38 0.04 -7.04
C TRP A 136 19.49 0.38 -8.02
N GLN A 137 19.31 1.40 -8.88
CA GLN A 137 20.31 1.85 -9.84
C GLN A 137 21.57 2.37 -9.14
N THR A 138 21.38 3.15 -8.07
CA THR A 138 22.47 3.69 -7.26
C THR A 138 23.25 2.57 -6.60
N ALA A 139 22.58 1.62 -5.94
CA ALA A 139 23.21 0.48 -5.30
C ALA A 139 23.97 -0.39 -6.33
N LYS A 140 23.42 -0.58 -7.54
CA LYS A 140 24.12 -1.29 -8.63
C LYS A 140 25.43 -0.63 -9.00
N SER A 141 25.44 0.69 -9.20
CA SER A 141 26.66 1.45 -9.53
C SER A 141 27.68 1.43 -8.39
N GLN A 142 27.21 1.54 -7.15
CA GLN A 142 28.07 1.46 -5.96
C GLN A 142 28.70 0.09 -5.79
N LEU A 143 28.01 -1.01 -6.11
CA LEU A 143 28.60 -2.35 -6.04
C LEU A 143 29.81 -2.52 -6.95
N GLU A 144 29.77 -1.95 -8.14
CA GLU A 144 30.93 -2.00 -9.07
C GLU A 144 32.13 -1.22 -8.52
N ILE A 145 31.88 -0.08 -7.86
CA ILE A 145 32.92 0.74 -7.23
C ILE A 145 33.47 0.02 -6.01
N ASN A 146 32.61 -0.48 -5.14
CA ASN A 146 33.02 -1.21 -3.93
C ASN A 146 33.82 -2.48 -4.27
N ALA A 147 33.47 -3.20 -5.34
CA ALA A 147 34.23 -4.37 -5.78
C ALA A 147 35.68 -3.99 -6.18
N ARG A 148 35.84 -2.90 -6.92
CA ARG A 148 37.19 -2.39 -7.27
C ARG A 148 37.96 -1.91 -6.05
N GLN A 149 37.30 -1.29 -5.09
CA GLN A 149 37.88 -0.85 -3.83
C GLN A 149 38.41 -2.04 -3.02
N VAL A 150 37.60 -3.09 -2.85
CA VAL A 150 37.98 -4.31 -2.15
C VAL A 150 39.20 -4.96 -2.84
N GLU A 151 39.20 -5.09 -4.18
CA GLU A 151 40.32 -5.61 -4.94
C GLU A 151 41.59 -4.82 -4.71
N THR A 152 41.52 -3.47 -4.79
CA THR A 152 42.65 -2.57 -4.56
C THR A 152 43.19 -2.69 -3.13
N LEU A 153 42.34 -2.76 -2.14
CA LEU A 153 42.71 -2.92 -0.73
C LEU A 153 43.31 -4.30 -0.44
N CYS A 154 42.77 -5.36 -1.07
CA CYS A 154 43.33 -6.69 -0.99
C CYS A 154 44.78 -6.72 -1.53
N ASP A 155 45.05 -6.05 -2.65
CA ASP A 155 46.41 -5.90 -3.19
C ASP A 155 47.29 -5.04 -2.31
N ALA A 156 46.74 -3.99 -1.68
CA ALA A 156 47.48 -3.17 -0.72
C ALA A 156 47.92 -3.99 0.50
N VAL A 157 47.02 -4.78 1.09
CA VAL A 157 47.36 -5.67 2.22
C VAL A 157 48.45 -6.64 1.83
N ARG A 158 48.35 -7.30 0.67
CA ARG A 158 49.37 -8.25 0.18
C ARG A 158 50.72 -7.62 0.03
N LYS A 159 50.78 -6.39 -0.54
CA LYS A 159 52.02 -5.63 -0.71
C LYS A 159 52.60 -5.20 0.64
N THR A 160 51.78 -4.73 1.58
CA THR A 160 52.20 -4.32 2.92
C THR A 160 52.75 -5.50 3.71
N GLU A 161 52.11 -6.68 3.63
CA GLU A 161 52.64 -7.91 4.25
C GLU A 161 53.97 -8.35 3.65
N SER A 162 54.12 -8.22 2.32
CA SER A 162 55.42 -8.50 1.65
C SER A 162 56.52 -7.54 2.09
N LEU A 163 56.19 -6.24 2.19
CA LEU A 163 57.12 -5.23 2.67
C LEU A 163 57.52 -5.45 4.14
N MET A 164 56.60 -5.89 5.00
CA MET A 164 56.87 -6.23 6.40
C MET A 164 57.92 -7.36 6.49
N ARG A 165 57.87 -8.33 5.58
CA ARG A 165 58.86 -9.44 5.55
C ARG A 165 60.23 -9.05 5.07
N HIS A 166 60.35 -7.99 4.26
CA HIS A 166 61.60 -7.61 3.58
C HIS A 166 62.13 -6.23 3.96
N SER A 167 61.35 -5.46 4.74
CA SER A 167 61.67 -4.06 5.12
C SER A 167 61.26 -3.78 6.56
N ASN A 168 61.70 -2.62 7.10
CA ASN A 168 61.35 -2.17 8.45
C ASN A 168 59.96 -1.55 8.57
N ILE A 169 58.92 -2.14 7.96
CA ILE A 169 57.55 -1.70 8.14
C ILE A 169 56.98 -2.28 9.44
N THR A 170 56.25 -1.46 10.17
CA THR A 170 55.68 -1.84 11.46
C THR A 170 54.43 -2.72 11.29
N TYR A 171 54.17 -3.63 12.24
CA TYR A 171 52.98 -4.47 12.27
C TYR A 171 51.69 -3.62 12.29
N LEU A 172 51.76 -2.40 12.83
CA LEU A 172 50.61 -1.47 12.86
C LEU A 172 50.13 -1.10 11.45
N GLU A 173 51.02 -0.94 10.48
CA GLU A 173 50.67 -0.60 9.10
C GLU A 173 49.92 -1.75 8.41
N VAL A 174 50.31 -3.00 8.69
CA VAL A 174 49.60 -4.19 8.19
C VAL A 174 48.17 -4.26 8.80
N LEU A 175 48.07 -4.03 10.12
CA LEU A 175 46.77 -4.01 10.80
C LEU A 175 45.86 -2.91 10.25
N THR A 176 46.37 -1.72 10.00
CA THR A 176 45.58 -0.62 9.41
C THR A 176 45.11 -0.96 8.00
N ALA A 177 45.96 -1.58 7.17
CA ALA A 177 45.55 -2.03 5.84
C ALA A 177 44.47 -3.13 5.90
N GLN A 178 44.63 -4.10 6.83
CA GLN A 178 43.60 -5.15 7.04
C GLN A 178 42.29 -4.59 7.58
N GLN A 179 42.33 -3.62 8.49
CA GLN A 179 41.14 -2.92 8.97
C GLN A 179 40.40 -2.22 7.83
N SER A 180 41.12 -1.47 6.97
CA SER A 180 40.55 -0.79 5.82
C SER A 180 39.91 -1.77 4.82
N LEU A 181 40.52 -2.94 4.61
CA LEU A 181 39.96 -4.00 3.77
C LEU A 181 38.66 -4.53 4.37
N LEU A 182 38.63 -4.85 5.66
CA LEU A 182 37.44 -5.35 6.35
C LEU A 182 36.29 -4.34 6.28
N GLU A 183 36.57 -3.05 6.50
CA GLU A 183 35.59 -1.98 6.37
C GLU A 183 34.98 -1.91 4.96
N ALA A 184 35.84 -2.05 3.92
CA ALA A 184 35.36 -2.07 2.53
C ALA A 184 34.52 -3.31 2.19
N GLU A 185 34.88 -4.48 2.70
CA GLU A 185 34.09 -5.71 2.54
C GLU A 185 32.73 -5.61 3.22
N VAL A 186 32.66 -5.04 4.43
CA VAL A 186 31.40 -4.78 5.13
C VAL A 186 30.53 -3.80 4.34
N GLN A 187 31.14 -2.72 3.81
CA GLN A 187 30.42 -1.75 2.98
C GLN A 187 29.88 -2.38 1.69
N GLN A 188 30.63 -3.27 1.06
CA GLN A 188 30.18 -4.01 -0.11
C GLN A 188 28.97 -4.91 0.21
N LEU A 189 28.99 -5.59 1.35
CA LEU A 189 27.87 -6.41 1.82
C LEU A 189 26.63 -5.58 2.11
N GLN A 190 26.78 -4.41 2.75
CA GLN A 190 25.67 -3.49 3.01
C GLN A 190 25.04 -3.01 1.71
N THR A 191 25.84 -2.55 0.76
CA THR A 191 25.33 -2.09 -0.56
C THR A 191 24.63 -3.23 -1.31
N ARG A 192 25.12 -4.46 -1.18
CA ARG A 192 24.47 -5.64 -1.76
C ARG A 192 23.09 -5.91 -1.11
N PHE A 193 23.01 -5.75 0.19
CA PHE A 193 21.76 -5.88 0.92
C PHE A 193 20.75 -4.78 0.53
N GLU A 194 21.21 -3.52 0.43
CA GLU A 194 20.38 -2.39 -0.02
C GLU A 194 19.82 -2.60 -1.43
N ARG A 195 20.63 -3.15 -2.35
CA ARG A 195 20.17 -3.50 -3.70
C ARG A 195 19.04 -4.55 -3.65
N ILE A 196 19.13 -5.53 -2.77
CA ILE A 196 18.11 -6.56 -2.61
C ILE A 196 16.84 -5.95 -2.02
N GLN A 197 17.00 -5.14 -0.99
CA GLN A 197 15.89 -4.50 -0.29
C GLN A 197 15.09 -3.55 -1.20
N SER A 198 15.74 -2.90 -2.16
CA SER A 198 15.07 -1.99 -3.10
C SER A 198 14.18 -2.70 -4.12
N VAL A 199 14.23 -4.03 -4.24
CA VAL A 199 13.42 -4.84 -5.17
C VAL A 199 12.25 -5.52 -4.45
N ILE A 200 12.30 -5.65 -3.12
CA ILE A 200 11.27 -6.28 -2.29
C ILE A 200 10.21 -5.24 -1.90
#